data_40ecb4c098f6556d00c195f1c691c59c
#
_entry.id   40ecb4c098f6556d00c195f1c691c59c
#
_cell.length_a   1.000
_cell.length_b   1.000
_cell.length_c   1.000
_cell.angle_alpha   90.00
_cell.angle_beta   90.00
_cell.angle_gamma   90.00
#
_symmetry.space_group_name_H-M   'P 1'
#
loop_
_entity.id
_entity.type
_entity.pdbx_description
1 polymer ?
#
loop_
_entity_poly.entity_id
_entity_poly.type
_entity_poly.pdbx_seq_one_letter_code
_entity_poly.pdbx_strand_id
1 'polypeptide(L)'
;TEKNSPSILPDSDDYLVSRDGEQKEVMVATRKKKRAAKKPRAAASIVWFEVPADDLERAKKFYGSLFGWNFAKIPAAIDDYWHIDTGGKDATPDGGLMPRMHPQQSITNYVGVPSVTMAMKKVEKLGGTICTPKTAVPRMGFFAICQDTEGNTFALWEMNERAK
;
A
#
# COMPACT_ATOMS: atom_id res chain seq x y z
N THR A 1 8.74 -28.67 40.13
CA THR A 1 8.88 -27.23 40.01
C THR A 1 7.76 -26.70 39.12
N GLU A 2 6.77 -26.15 39.82
CA GLU A 2 5.46 -25.76 39.30
C GLU A 2 5.51 -24.47 38.49
N LYS A 3 4.73 -24.48 37.44
CA LYS A 3 4.42 -23.29 36.60
C LYS A 3 3.25 -22.54 37.22
N ASN A 4 3.45 -21.30 37.64
CA ASN A 4 2.36 -20.39 37.98
C ASN A 4 2.01 -19.54 36.80
N SER A 5 0.77 -19.72 36.29
CA SER A 5 0.08 -18.77 35.41
C SER A 5 -0.72 -17.80 36.29
N PRO A 6 -0.73 -16.49 35.96
CA PRO A 6 -1.63 -15.56 36.65
C PRO A 6 -3.06 -15.68 36.08
N SER A 7 -4.00 -15.95 36.96
CA SER A 7 -5.43 -15.89 36.71
C SER A 7 -5.91 -14.43 36.68
N ILE A 8 -6.59 -14.07 35.63
CA ILE A 8 -7.29 -12.77 35.51
C ILE A 8 -8.64 -12.93 36.20
N LEU A 9 -8.83 -12.25 37.34
CA LEU A 9 -10.15 -12.08 37.98
C LEU A 9 -10.76 -10.78 37.43
N PRO A 10 -12.08 -10.76 37.15
CA PRO A 10 -12.75 -9.50 36.75
C PRO A 10 -13.05 -8.67 38.02
N ASP A 11 -12.86 -7.36 37.87
CA ASP A 11 -13.17 -6.32 38.85
C ASP A 11 -14.64 -6.36 39.22
N SER A 12 -14.87 -6.36 40.53
CA SER A 12 -16.19 -6.29 41.16
C SER A 12 -16.75 -4.88 41.07
N ASP A 13 -17.93 -4.78 40.46
CA ASP A 13 -18.74 -3.56 40.47
C ASP A 13 -19.21 -3.23 41.88
N ASP A 14 -18.87 -2.03 42.34
CA ASP A 14 -19.38 -1.43 43.59
C ASP A 14 -20.88 -1.17 43.48
N TYR A 15 -21.67 -2.01 44.17
CA TYR A 15 -23.07 -1.75 44.42
C TYR A 15 -23.19 -0.89 45.68
N LEU A 16 -23.43 0.39 45.53
CA LEU A 16 -23.94 1.25 46.61
C LEU A 16 -25.47 1.05 46.73
N VAL A 17 -25.88 0.33 47.76
CA VAL A 17 -27.28 0.23 48.12
C VAL A 17 -27.64 1.41 49.02
N SER A 18 -28.37 2.37 48.55
CA SER A 18 -29.02 3.41 49.34
C SER A 18 -30.42 2.92 49.74
N ARG A 19 -30.65 2.80 51.03
CA ARG A 19 -32.00 2.65 51.59
C ARG A 19 -32.58 4.05 51.73
N ASP A 20 -33.64 4.32 50.96
CA ASP A 20 -34.87 4.92 51.43
C ASP A 20 -35.76 5.20 50.21
N GLY A 21 -37.01 4.85 50.39
CA GLY A 21 -37.99 4.71 49.33
C GLY A 21 -38.45 6.05 48.71
N GLU A 22 -38.37 6.11 47.42
CA GLU A 22 -39.40 6.67 46.55
C GLU A 22 -38.93 6.42 45.10
N GLN A 23 -39.69 5.58 44.40
CA GLN A 23 -39.43 5.27 43.00
C GLN A 23 -39.83 6.47 42.14
N LYS A 24 -38.82 7.16 41.58
CA LYS A 24 -38.97 7.91 40.34
C LYS A 24 -37.85 7.46 39.40
N GLU A 25 -38.20 6.58 38.48
CA GLU A 25 -37.30 6.23 37.36
C GLU A 25 -37.05 7.48 36.51
N VAL A 26 -35.89 8.09 36.70
CA VAL A 26 -35.35 9.04 35.75
C VAL A 26 -34.50 8.26 34.76
N MET A 27 -35.10 7.84 33.65
CA MET A 27 -34.34 7.25 32.53
C MET A 27 -33.45 8.34 31.94
N VAL A 28 -32.21 8.46 32.44
CA VAL A 28 -31.17 9.23 31.78
C VAL A 28 -30.63 8.40 30.62
N ALA A 29 -31.20 8.64 29.45
CA ALA A 29 -30.69 8.06 28.19
C ALA A 29 -29.33 8.66 27.88
N THR A 30 -28.25 8.07 28.38
CA THR A 30 -26.88 8.37 27.93
C THR A 30 -26.71 7.90 26.50
N ARG A 31 -26.95 8.84 25.55
CA ARG A 31 -26.60 8.67 24.15
C ARG A 31 -25.07 8.51 24.03
N LYS A 32 -24.56 7.28 24.20
CA LYS A 32 -23.20 6.94 23.77
C LYS A 32 -23.13 7.22 22.28
N LYS A 33 -22.51 8.34 21.87
CA LYS A 33 -22.12 8.59 20.50
C LYS A 33 -21.23 7.40 20.10
N LYS A 34 -21.77 6.46 19.29
CA LYS A 34 -20.98 5.44 18.62
C LYS A 34 -19.91 6.18 17.81
N ARG A 35 -18.67 6.18 18.30
CA ARG A 35 -17.52 6.56 17.50
C ARG A 35 -17.55 5.65 16.27
N ALA A 36 -17.81 6.23 15.12
CA ALA A 36 -17.71 5.51 13.85
C ALA A 36 -16.34 4.85 13.82
N ALA A 37 -16.32 3.52 13.76
CA ALA A 37 -15.09 2.76 13.62
C ALA A 37 -14.40 3.28 12.35
N LYS A 38 -13.23 3.88 12.51
CA LYS A 38 -12.39 4.32 11.40
C LYS A 38 -12.15 3.08 10.54
N LYS A 39 -12.67 3.05 9.29
CA LYS A 39 -12.38 1.94 8.36
C LYS A 39 -10.90 1.61 8.44
N PRO A 40 -10.51 0.33 8.57
CA PRO A 40 -9.11 -0.04 8.58
C PRO A 40 -8.47 0.58 7.34
N ARG A 41 -7.46 1.37 7.56
CA ARG A 41 -6.68 1.99 6.48
C ARG A 41 -6.04 0.84 5.74
N ALA A 42 -6.40 0.64 4.46
CA ALA A 42 -5.75 -0.36 3.63
C ALA A 42 -4.23 -0.19 3.78
N ALA A 43 -3.55 -1.24 4.17
CA ALA A 43 -2.11 -1.20 4.29
C ALA A 43 -1.53 -0.90 2.91
N ALA A 44 -0.59 0.02 2.84
CA ALA A 44 0.16 0.27 1.61
C ALA A 44 0.98 -0.99 1.30
N SER A 45 0.81 -1.55 0.11
CA SER A 45 1.49 -2.76 -0.34
C SER A 45 2.17 -2.51 -1.68
N ILE A 46 3.18 -3.30 -2.01
CA ILE A 46 3.73 -3.31 -3.36
C ILE A 46 2.65 -3.88 -4.27
N VAL A 47 2.28 -3.12 -5.30
CA VAL A 47 1.22 -3.49 -6.25
C VAL A 47 1.74 -3.70 -7.66
N TRP A 48 2.98 -3.27 -7.92
CA TRP A 48 3.66 -3.36 -9.20
C TRP A 48 5.17 -3.21 -8.99
N PHE A 49 5.97 -3.72 -9.92
CA PHE A 49 7.40 -3.41 -9.99
C PHE A 49 7.83 -3.18 -11.44
N GLU A 50 8.89 -2.45 -11.65
CA GLU A 50 9.48 -2.23 -12.98
C GLU A 50 10.93 -2.68 -13.01
N VAL A 51 11.25 -3.46 -14.03
CA VAL A 51 12.61 -3.95 -14.32
C VAL A 51 13.16 -3.20 -15.52
N PRO A 52 14.12 -2.28 -15.35
CA PRO A 52 14.80 -1.65 -16.46
C PRO A 52 15.87 -2.59 -17.04
N ALA A 53 15.93 -2.70 -18.38
CA ALA A 53 16.92 -3.53 -19.05
C ALA A 53 17.54 -2.81 -20.27
N ASP A 54 18.84 -3.02 -20.47
CA ASP A 54 19.57 -2.53 -21.64
C ASP A 54 19.29 -3.39 -22.89
N ASP A 55 18.88 -4.65 -22.66
CA ASP A 55 18.48 -5.63 -23.67
C ASP A 55 17.28 -6.40 -23.16
N LEU A 56 16.10 -6.10 -23.71
CA LEU A 56 14.84 -6.67 -23.29
C LEU A 56 14.75 -8.17 -23.60
N GLU A 57 15.28 -8.62 -24.73
CA GLU A 57 15.25 -10.03 -25.10
C GLU A 57 16.10 -10.88 -24.18
N ARG A 58 17.28 -10.39 -23.82
CA ARG A 58 18.15 -11.03 -22.85
C ARG A 58 17.48 -11.09 -21.46
N ALA A 59 16.83 -10.01 -21.03
CA ALA A 59 16.11 -9.97 -19.76
C ALA A 59 14.92 -10.95 -19.76
N LYS A 60 14.10 -10.96 -20.80
CA LYS A 60 12.98 -11.92 -20.95
C LYS A 60 13.47 -13.36 -20.89
N LYS A 61 14.54 -13.67 -21.62
CA LYS A 61 15.12 -15.03 -21.61
C LYS A 61 15.61 -15.41 -20.21
N PHE A 62 16.27 -14.48 -19.51
CA PHE A 62 16.81 -14.73 -18.17
C PHE A 62 15.69 -15.00 -17.17
N TYR A 63 14.76 -14.06 -17.00
CA TYR A 63 13.68 -14.20 -16.02
C TYR A 63 12.67 -15.29 -16.37
N GLY A 64 12.35 -15.46 -17.65
CA GLY A 64 11.49 -16.54 -18.11
C GLY A 64 12.08 -17.92 -17.85
N SER A 65 13.39 -18.11 -18.09
CA SER A 65 14.07 -19.37 -17.82
C SER A 65 14.27 -19.64 -16.32
N LEU A 66 14.52 -18.58 -15.52
CA LEU A 66 14.82 -18.72 -14.09
C LEU A 66 13.56 -18.91 -13.26
N PHE A 67 12.53 -18.09 -13.52
CA PHE A 67 11.33 -18.01 -12.70
C PHE A 67 10.06 -18.52 -13.39
N GLY A 68 10.10 -18.79 -14.68
CA GLY A 68 8.92 -19.16 -15.48
C GLY A 68 7.99 -17.96 -15.76
N TRP A 69 8.48 -16.75 -15.64
CA TRP A 69 7.68 -15.55 -15.91
C TRP A 69 7.34 -15.42 -17.39
N ASN A 70 6.12 -14.96 -17.67
CA ASN A 70 5.66 -14.69 -19.02
C ASN A 70 5.70 -13.19 -19.32
N PHE A 71 5.90 -12.85 -20.59
CA PHE A 71 6.04 -11.47 -21.04
C PHE A 71 5.07 -11.20 -22.18
N ALA A 72 4.25 -10.17 -22.02
CA ALA A 72 3.30 -9.70 -23.02
C ALA A 72 3.54 -8.24 -23.37
N LYS A 73 3.72 -7.92 -24.64
CA LYS A 73 3.88 -6.52 -25.08
C LYS A 73 2.59 -5.75 -24.85
N ILE A 74 2.69 -4.55 -24.26
CA ILE A 74 1.55 -3.65 -24.07
C ILE A 74 1.47 -2.71 -25.28
N PRO A 75 0.48 -2.88 -26.19
CA PRO A 75 0.46 -2.17 -27.49
C PRO A 75 0.29 -0.66 -27.39
N ALA A 76 -0.29 -0.16 -26.30
CA ALA A 76 -0.61 1.26 -26.09
C ALA A 76 0.38 1.98 -25.18
N ALA A 77 1.39 1.27 -24.68
CA ALA A 77 2.41 1.87 -23.83
C ALA A 77 3.48 2.56 -24.68
N ILE A 78 4.12 3.51 -24.06
CA ILE A 78 5.39 4.10 -24.47
C ILE A 78 6.34 2.97 -24.92
N ASP A 79 7.17 3.25 -25.89
CA ASP A 79 8.07 2.31 -26.59
C ASP A 79 8.55 1.11 -25.78
N ASP A 80 8.32 -0.11 -26.34
CA ASP A 80 8.83 -1.39 -25.83
C ASP A 80 8.59 -1.72 -24.35
N TYR A 81 7.41 -1.38 -23.83
CA TYR A 81 6.99 -1.79 -22.50
C TYR A 81 6.29 -3.16 -22.50
N TRP A 82 6.72 -4.05 -21.64
CA TRP A 82 6.23 -5.42 -21.54
C TRP A 82 5.64 -5.68 -20.15
N HIS A 83 4.45 -6.25 -20.10
CA HIS A 83 3.87 -6.79 -18.88
C HIS A 83 4.63 -8.03 -18.48
N ILE A 84 4.99 -8.15 -17.21
CA ILE A 84 5.54 -9.34 -16.58
C ILE A 84 4.42 -10.01 -15.79
N ASP A 85 3.97 -11.17 -16.27
CA ASP A 85 3.10 -12.06 -15.52
C ASP A 85 3.98 -12.99 -14.68
N THR A 86 3.93 -12.83 -13.37
CA THR A 86 4.72 -13.63 -12.42
C THR A 86 4.10 -14.99 -12.14
N GLY A 87 2.91 -15.28 -12.66
CA GLY A 87 2.18 -16.53 -12.43
C GLY A 87 1.68 -16.70 -10.99
N GLY A 88 1.77 -15.66 -10.18
CA GLY A 88 1.30 -15.66 -8.81
C GLY A 88 -0.23 -15.61 -8.73
N LYS A 89 -0.78 -16.28 -7.71
CA LYS A 89 -2.20 -16.15 -7.37
C LYS A 89 -2.36 -14.97 -6.45
N ASP A 90 -3.54 -14.35 -6.48
CA ASP A 90 -4.03 -13.26 -5.63
C ASP A 90 -3.01 -12.63 -4.65
N ALA A 91 -2.62 -11.41 -4.84
CA ALA A 91 -1.68 -10.61 -4.04
C ALA A 91 -0.18 -10.70 -4.42
N THR A 92 0.22 -11.47 -5.42
CA THR A 92 1.57 -11.37 -5.97
C THR A 92 1.56 -10.26 -7.02
N PRO A 93 2.38 -9.20 -6.89
CA PRO A 93 2.38 -8.15 -7.90
C PRO A 93 2.95 -8.67 -9.22
N ASP A 94 2.29 -8.32 -10.29
CA ASP A 94 2.88 -8.36 -11.63
C ASP A 94 3.82 -7.17 -11.82
N GLY A 95 4.53 -7.12 -12.93
CA GLY A 95 5.51 -6.08 -13.18
C GLY A 95 5.55 -5.59 -14.63
N GLY A 96 6.46 -4.66 -14.86
CA GLY A 96 6.82 -4.14 -16.16
C GLY A 96 8.29 -4.40 -16.47
N LEU A 97 8.58 -4.76 -17.72
CA LEU A 97 9.93 -4.75 -18.27
C LEU A 97 10.01 -3.63 -19.29
N MET A 98 11.01 -2.77 -19.16
CA MET A 98 11.15 -1.57 -19.96
C MET A 98 12.60 -1.29 -20.33
N PRO A 99 12.87 -0.52 -21.40
CA PRO A 99 14.22 -0.03 -21.68
C PRO A 99 14.75 0.78 -20.51
N ARG A 100 16.01 0.59 -20.15
CA ARG A 100 16.72 1.40 -19.14
C ARG A 100 16.88 2.83 -19.66
N MET A 101 16.39 3.79 -18.88
CA MET A 101 16.42 5.21 -19.27
C MET A 101 17.73 5.92 -18.85
N HIS A 102 18.39 5.45 -17.81
CA HIS A 102 19.69 5.99 -17.36
C HIS A 102 20.49 4.91 -16.60
N PRO A 103 21.85 4.99 -16.60
CA PRO A 103 22.70 3.90 -16.07
C PRO A 103 22.45 3.49 -14.62
N GLN A 104 22.00 4.42 -13.78
CA GLN A 104 21.73 4.16 -12.36
C GLN A 104 20.28 3.70 -12.10
N GLN A 105 19.45 3.56 -13.12
CA GLN A 105 18.09 3.10 -12.93
C GLN A 105 18.07 1.66 -12.42
N SER A 106 17.54 1.46 -11.24
CA SER A 106 17.32 0.17 -10.60
C SER A 106 15.88 -0.30 -10.75
N ILE A 107 15.60 -1.53 -10.32
CA ILE A 107 14.23 -2.01 -10.17
C ILE A 107 13.47 -1.05 -9.24
N THR A 108 12.28 -0.63 -9.68
CA THR A 108 11.43 0.30 -8.93
C THR A 108 10.17 -0.42 -8.48
N ASN A 109 9.93 -0.44 -7.18
CA ASN A 109 8.70 -0.97 -6.59
C ASN A 109 7.63 0.13 -6.48
N TYR A 110 6.42 -0.17 -6.90
CA TYR A 110 5.26 0.72 -6.80
C TYR A 110 4.41 0.34 -5.60
N VAL A 111 4.21 1.29 -4.71
CA VAL A 111 3.40 1.12 -3.50
C VAL A 111 2.02 1.73 -3.72
N GLY A 112 0.98 0.91 -3.61
CA GLY A 112 -0.40 1.35 -3.72
C GLY A 112 -0.79 2.27 -2.56
N VAL A 113 -1.32 3.46 -2.89
CA VAL A 113 -1.76 4.45 -1.91
C VAL A 113 -3.13 5.01 -2.28
N PRO A 114 -3.95 5.41 -1.31
CA PRO A 114 -5.26 6.03 -1.59
C PRO A 114 -5.17 7.38 -2.31
N SER A 115 -4.05 8.09 -2.19
CA SER A 115 -3.80 9.37 -2.84
C SER A 115 -2.31 9.63 -2.98
N VAL A 116 -1.83 9.70 -4.21
CA VAL A 116 -0.44 10.08 -4.52
C VAL A 116 -0.13 11.47 -3.99
N THR A 117 -1.03 12.44 -4.16
CA THR A 117 -0.83 13.81 -3.67
C THR A 117 -0.61 13.87 -2.15
N MET A 118 -1.40 13.11 -1.39
CA MET A 118 -1.25 13.09 0.08
C MET A 118 -0.01 12.30 0.50
N ALA A 119 0.32 11.24 -0.23
CA ALA A 119 1.51 10.44 0.03
C ALA A 119 2.79 11.23 -0.24
N MET A 120 2.87 11.98 -1.34
CA MET A 120 4.01 12.87 -1.65
C MET A 120 4.29 13.85 -0.52
N LYS A 121 3.26 14.58 -0.02
CA LYS A 121 3.41 15.47 1.13
C LYS A 121 3.97 14.77 2.36
N LYS A 122 3.61 13.50 2.54
CA LYS A 122 4.12 12.70 3.65
C LYS A 122 5.56 12.27 3.41
N VAL A 123 5.96 11.95 2.18
CA VAL A 123 7.35 11.65 1.81
C VAL A 123 8.24 12.83 2.18
N GLU A 124 7.91 14.03 1.71
CA GLU A 124 8.66 15.25 2.02
C GLU A 124 8.74 15.53 3.52
N LYS A 125 7.61 15.42 4.23
CA LYS A 125 7.58 15.59 5.70
C LYS A 125 8.47 14.61 6.45
N LEU A 126 8.70 13.43 5.90
CA LEU A 126 9.53 12.37 6.49
C LEU A 126 10.99 12.42 6.02
N GLY A 127 11.37 13.45 5.25
CA GLY A 127 12.76 13.64 4.78
C GLY A 127 13.09 12.93 3.46
N GLY A 128 12.10 12.32 2.79
CA GLY A 128 12.28 11.79 1.45
C GLY A 128 12.17 12.87 0.36
N THR A 129 12.47 12.51 -0.86
CA THR A 129 12.51 13.41 -2.01
C THR A 129 11.53 12.97 -3.09
N ILE A 130 10.90 13.93 -3.78
CA ILE A 130 10.08 13.67 -4.98
C ILE A 130 10.95 13.86 -6.20
N CYS A 131 11.24 12.75 -6.93
CA CYS A 131 12.04 12.76 -8.15
C CYS A 131 11.18 13.05 -9.39
N THR A 132 9.97 12.41 -9.46
CA THR A 132 8.98 12.69 -10.49
C THR A 132 7.67 13.06 -9.82
N PRO A 133 7.08 14.22 -10.14
CA PRO A 133 5.83 14.66 -9.56
C PRO A 133 4.67 13.75 -9.97
N LYS A 134 3.48 13.97 -9.38
CA LYS A 134 2.26 13.23 -9.72
C LYS A 134 2.01 13.30 -11.22
N THR A 135 2.10 12.16 -11.89
CA THR A 135 1.94 11.98 -13.34
C THR A 135 0.78 11.03 -13.60
N ALA A 136 -0.04 11.35 -14.60
CA ALA A 136 -1.15 10.51 -14.99
C ALA A 136 -0.70 9.39 -15.94
N VAL A 137 -1.22 8.19 -15.69
CA VAL A 137 -1.30 7.12 -16.68
C VAL A 137 -2.75 7.05 -17.12
N PRO A 138 -3.09 7.49 -18.34
CA PRO A 138 -4.48 7.65 -18.77
C PRO A 138 -5.32 6.40 -18.56
N ARG A 139 -6.48 6.55 -17.92
CA ARG A 139 -7.46 5.49 -17.61
C ARG A 139 -6.97 4.42 -16.62
N MET A 140 -5.79 4.56 -16.04
CA MET A 140 -5.23 3.61 -15.08
C MET A 140 -5.02 4.24 -13.70
N GLY A 141 -4.40 5.42 -13.63
CA GLY A 141 -4.11 6.02 -12.34
C GLY A 141 -3.09 7.14 -12.39
N PHE A 142 -2.49 7.38 -11.25
CA PHE A 142 -1.41 8.36 -11.08
C PHE A 142 -0.24 7.71 -10.37
N PHE A 143 0.96 8.11 -10.76
CA PHE A 143 2.18 7.73 -10.04
C PHE A 143 3.03 8.94 -9.67
N ALA A 144 3.97 8.74 -8.77
CA ALA A 144 5.07 9.64 -8.49
C ALA A 144 6.30 8.80 -8.15
N ILE A 145 7.49 9.22 -8.61
CA ILE A 145 8.75 8.58 -8.24
C ILE A 145 9.36 9.35 -7.07
N CYS A 146 9.79 8.63 -6.06
CA CYS A 146 10.32 9.17 -4.83
C CYS A 146 11.64 8.49 -4.45
N GLN A 147 12.39 9.14 -3.59
CA GLN A 147 13.50 8.52 -2.85
C GLN A 147 13.24 8.60 -1.35
N ASP A 148 13.65 7.57 -0.65
CA ASP A 148 13.66 7.56 0.82
C ASP A 148 14.89 8.30 1.38
N THR A 149 15.06 8.30 2.70
CA THR A 149 16.17 8.95 3.41
C THR A 149 17.53 8.28 3.18
N GLU A 150 17.53 7.07 2.61
CA GLU A 150 18.75 6.31 2.25
C GLU A 150 19.05 6.38 0.74
N GLY A 151 18.25 7.17 -0.02
CA GLY A 151 18.41 7.30 -1.46
C GLY A 151 17.82 6.17 -2.30
N ASN A 152 17.05 5.25 -1.69
CA ASN A 152 16.39 4.19 -2.45
C ASN A 152 15.21 4.75 -3.23
N THR A 153 15.12 4.40 -4.50
CA THR A 153 14.02 4.79 -5.39
C THR A 153 12.83 3.87 -5.20
N PHE A 154 11.65 4.46 -5.06
CA PHE A 154 10.35 3.78 -5.07
C PHE A 154 9.30 4.64 -5.74
N ALA A 155 8.18 4.03 -6.13
CA ALA A 155 7.05 4.74 -6.71
C ALA A 155 5.81 4.65 -5.81
N LEU A 156 5.00 5.70 -5.86
CA LEU A 156 3.64 5.73 -5.33
C LEU A 156 2.67 5.47 -6.47
N TRP A 157 1.62 4.68 -6.23
CA TRP A 157 0.57 4.40 -7.20
C TRP A 157 -0.81 4.66 -6.61
N GLU A 158 -1.62 5.45 -7.32
CA GLU A 158 -3.04 5.70 -7.03
C GLU A 158 -3.87 5.19 -8.21
N MET A 159 -4.64 4.12 -8.02
CA MET A 159 -5.55 3.63 -9.05
C MET A 159 -6.68 4.64 -9.27
N ASN A 160 -6.89 5.06 -10.51
CA ASN A 160 -7.94 5.99 -10.88
C ASN A 160 -8.26 5.88 -12.38
N GLU A 161 -9.34 5.23 -12.73
CA GLU A 161 -9.78 5.05 -14.12
C GLU A 161 -10.14 6.37 -14.84
N ARG A 162 -10.27 7.48 -14.10
CA ARG A 162 -10.54 8.81 -14.64
C ARG A 162 -9.28 9.64 -14.84
N ALA A 163 -8.09 9.07 -14.64
CA ALA A 163 -6.82 9.76 -14.91
C ALA A 163 -6.72 10.14 -16.38
N LYS A 164 -6.26 11.38 -16.64
CA LYS A 164 -6.13 11.97 -17.98
C LYS A 164 -4.74 12.51 -18.16
#